data_2739beb1c610e43c679eda8d30746b66
#
_entry.id   2739beb1c610e43c679eda8d30746b66
#
_cell.length_a   1.000
_cell.length_b   1.000
_cell.length_c   1.000
_cell.angle_alpha   90.00
_cell.angle_beta   90.00
_cell.angle_gamma   90.00
#
_symmetry.space_group_name_H-M   'P 1'
#
loop_
_entity.id
_entity.type
_entity.pdbx_description
1 polymer ?
#
loop_
_entity_poly.entity_id
_entity_poly.type
_entity_poly.pdbx_seq_one_letter_code
_entity_poly.pdbx_strand_id
1 'polypeptide(L)'
;MQKIIILDLGSETTQVIGRRVRELDTFCEVLPYNKYPEDDKDIIGLILSGDKDAVEQPEVLANTLSQFCSCIPVLNIAKGEQPTVEELRPFVLDTCHSAQDWTPANFVETTVAQLREQIGTDRVILALSGGVDSSVVAALLIKAIGKQLVCV
;
A
#
# COMPACT_ATOMS: atom_id res chain seq x y z
N MET A 1 -6.97 9.15 2.35
CA MET A 1 -7.65 7.85 2.13
C MET A 1 -7.14 6.89 3.17
N GLN A 2 -8.05 6.26 3.91
CA GLN A 2 -7.68 5.26 4.92
C GLN A 2 -6.89 4.12 4.31
N LYS A 3 -5.88 3.62 5.02
CA LYS A 3 -5.01 2.54 4.53
C LYS A 3 -4.62 1.54 5.62
N ILE A 4 -4.44 0.29 5.21
CA ILE A 4 -3.80 -0.75 6.01
C ILE A 4 -2.36 -0.89 5.54
N ILE A 5 -1.42 -0.89 6.48
CA ILE A 5 -0.01 -1.18 6.17
C ILE A 5 0.22 -2.68 6.32
N ILE A 6 0.90 -3.26 5.35
CA ILE A 6 1.35 -4.65 5.38
C ILE A 6 2.88 -4.63 5.42
N LEU A 7 3.46 -5.00 6.55
CA LEU A 7 4.91 -5.13 6.68
C LEU A 7 5.34 -6.52 6.21
N ASP A 8 6.18 -6.54 5.20
CA ASP A 8 6.78 -7.77 4.67
C ASP A 8 7.98 -8.19 5.52
N LEU A 9 7.83 -9.31 6.22
CA LEU A 9 8.86 -9.95 7.03
C LEU A 9 9.53 -11.13 6.30
N GLY A 10 9.52 -11.11 4.97
CA GLY A 10 10.09 -12.17 4.13
C GLY A 10 9.12 -13.31 3.81
N SER A 11 7.83 -13.01 3.70
CA SER A 11 6.82 -13.97 3.28
C SER A 11 6.55 -13.88 1.77
N GLU A 12 6.51 -15.02 1.10
CA GLU A 12 6.18 -15.10 -0.33
C GLU A 12 4.71 -14.73 -0.61
N THR A 13 3.87 -14.74 0.41
CA THR A 13 2.43 -14.52 0.30
C THR A 13 2.00 -13.08 0.55
N THR A 14 2.91 -12.18 0.90
CA THR A 14 2.61 -10.78 1.25
C THR A 14 1.80 -10.06 0.17
N GLN A 15 2.16 -10.23 -1.11
CA GLN A 15 1.43 -9.61 -2.22
C GLN A 15 0.01 -10.18 -2.40
N VAL A 16 -0.18 -11.47 -2.09
CA VAL A 16 -1.50 -12.12 -2.14
C VAL A 16 -2.40 -11.53 -1.05
N ILE A 17 -1.87 -11.33 0.16
CA ILE A 17 -2.59 -10.68 1.26
C ILE A 17 -3.01 -9.28 0.84
N GLY A 18 -2.11 -8.49 0.28
CA GLY A 18 -2.41 -7.14 -0.22
C GLY A 18 -3.54 -7.12 -1.27
N ARG A 19 -3.53 -8.09 -2.19
CA ARG A 19 -4.61 -8.24 -3.18
C ARG A 19 -5.95 -8.48 -2.51
N ARG A 20 -6.01 -9.40 -1.54
CA ARG A 20 -7.24 -9.76 -0.83
C ARG A 20 -7.79 -8.62 0.04
N VAL A 21 -6.92 -7.81 0.64
CA VAL A 21 -7.35 -6.57 1.33
C VAL A 21 -8.02 -5.61 0.34
N ARG A 22 -7.47 -5.47 -0.86
CA ARG A 22 -8.06 -4.61 -1.91
C ARG A 22 -9.38 -5.17 -2.46
N GLU A 23 -9.58 -6.48 -2.45
CA GLU A 23 -10.87 -7.11 -2.78
C GLU A 23 -11.98 -6.78 -1.76
N LEU A 24 -11.62 -6.25 -0.59
CA LEU A 24 -12.54 -5.69 0.40
C LEU A 24 -12.72 -4.16 0.26
N ASP A 25 -12.43 -3.62 -0.91
CA ASP A 25 -12.50 -2.18 -1.21
C ASP A 25 -11.69 -1.31 -0.23
N THR A 26 -10.59 -1.86 0.29
CA THR A 26 -9.72 -1.19 1.26
C THR A 26 -8.33 -0.98 0.67
N PHE A 27 -7.83 0.25 0.72
CA PHE A 27 -6.47 0.52 0.29
C PHE A 27 -5.44 -0.09 1.25
N CYS A 28 -4.41 -0.72 0.71
CA CYS A 28 -3.27 -1.17 1.48
C CYS A 28 -1.96 -0.88 0.78
N GLU A 29 -0.94 -0.65 1.57
CA GLU A 29 0.42 -0.42 1.14
C GLU A 29 1.32 -1.51 1.71
N VAL A 30 2.13 -2.15 0.85
CA VAL A 30 3.10 -3.17 1.27
C VAL A 30 4.45 -2.50 1.42
N LEU A 31 5.01 -2.58 2.61
CA LEU A 31 6.32 -2.02 2.96
C LEU A 31 7.23 -3.10 3.51
N PRO A 32 8.56 -3.01 3.27
CA PRO A 32 9.50 -3.85 3.97
C PRO A 32 9.51 -3.51 5.48
N TYR A 33 9.82 -4.48 6.32
CA TYR A 33 9.73 -4.37 7.78
C TYR A 33 10.57 -3.24 8.40
N ASN A 34 11.53 -2.72 7.66
CA ASN A 34 12.45 -1.65 8.08
C ASN A 34 12.02 -0.26 7.62
N LYS A 35 10.82 -0.11 7.08
CA LYS A 35 10.29 1.18 6.65
C LYS A 35 9.01 1.54 7.39
N TYR A 36 8.95 2.80 7.79
CA TYR A 36 7.75 3.45 8.30
C TYR A 36 7.22 4.41 7.24
N PRO A 37 5.91 4.47 6.98
CA PRO A 37 5.35 5.40 6.01
C PRO A 37 5.45 6.84 6.49
N GLU A 38 5.71 7.78 5.58
CA GLU A 38 5.87 9.20 5.90
C GLU A 38 4.55 9.84 6.37
N ASP A 39 3.42 9.38 5.85
CA ASP A 39 2.08 9.84 6.22
C ASP A 39 1.31 8.75 6.96
N ASP A 40 1.21 8.88 8.28
CA ASP A 40 0.63 7.90 9.18
C ASP A 40 -0.81 8.20 9.63
N LYS A 41 -1.33 9.39 9.32
CA LYS A 41 -2.64 9.84 9.80
C LYS A 41 -3.81 9.00 9.29
N ASP A 42 -3.62 8.40 8.13
CA ASP A 42 -4.63 7.59 7.46
C ASP A 42 -4.49 6.08 7.76
N ILE A 43 -3.52 5.68 8.58
CA ILE A 43 -3.30 4.26 8.90
C ILE A 43 -4.36 3.79 9.90
N ILE A 44 -5.15 2.80 9.48
CA ILE A 44 -6.23 2.21 10.29
C ILE A 44 -5.92 0.81 10.80
N GLY A 45 -4.88 0.17 10.30
CA GLY A 45 -4.47 -1.18 10.70
C GLY A 45 -3.11 -1.56 10.18
N LEU A 46 -2.52 -2.56 10.83
CA LEU A 46 -1.21 -3.11 10.50
C LEU A 46 -1.31 -4.63 10.34
N ILE A 47 -0.81 -5.16 9.25
CA ILE A 47 -0.64 -6.59 9.03
C ILE A 47 0.84 -6.92 8.99
N LEU A 48 1.27 -7.88 9.79
CA LEU A 48 2.63 -8.42 9.75
C LEU A 48 2.59 -9.74 8.97
N SER A 49 3.28 -9.79 7.84
CA SER A 49 3.28 -10.95 6.95
C SER A 49 4.64 -11.65 7.01
N GLY A 50 4.70 -12.75 7.73
CA GLY A 50 5.90 -13.54 7.94
C GLY A 50 6.22 -13.79 9.41
N ASP A 51 7.42 -14.27 9.66
CA ASP A 51 7.88 -14.64 11.00
C ASP A 51 8.73 -13.52 11.60
N LYS A 52 8.29 -12.97 12.73
CA LYS A 52 9.02 -11.91 13.45
C LYS A 52 10.38 -12.35 13.95
N ASP A 53 10.52 -13.64 14.27
CA ASP A 53 11.76 -14.19 14.83
C ASP A 53 12.76 -14.57 13.71
N ALA A 54 12.31 -14.58 12.46
CA ALA A 54 13.12 -14.91 11.29
C ALA A 54 13.65 -13.69 10.51
N VAL A 55 13.32 -12.45 10.94
CA VAL A 55 13.87 -11.25 10.29
C VAL A 55 15.36 -11.09 10.61
N GLU A 56 16.11 -10.59 9.63
CA GLU A 56 17.57 -10.41 9.77
C GLU A 56 17.96 -9.39 10.85
N GLN A 57 17.11 -8.41 11.10
CA GLN A 57 17.35 -7.31 12.02
C GLN A 57 16.14 -7.08 12.94
N PRO A 58 15.95 -7.89 13.99
CA PRO A 58 14.79 -7.79 14.89
C PRO A 58 14.66 -6.43 15.58
N GLU A 59 15.79 -5.78 15.91
CA GLU A 59 15.82 -4.45 16.50
C GLU A 59 15.28 -3.37 15.56
N VAL A 60 15.51 -3.50 14.25
CA VAL A 60 14.95 -2.58 13.25
C VAL A 60 13.44 -2.76 13.13
N LEU A 61 12.96 -4.00 13.14
CA LEU A 61 11.53 -4.28 13.18
C LEU A 61 10.89 -3.69 14.45
N ALA A 62 11.49 -3.88 15.60
CA ALA A 62 11.00 -3.33 16.87
C ALA A 62 10.93 -1.80 16.82
N ASN A 63 11.95 -1.15 16.28
CA ASN A 63 11.96 0.30 16.09
C ASN A 63 10.86 0.77 15.13
N THR A 64 10.66 0.06 14.01
CA THR A 64 9.59 0.37 13.06
C THR A 64 8.22 0.22 13.73
N LEU A 65 7.98 -0.88 14.44
CA LEU A 65 6.72 -1.11 15.14
C LEU A 65 6.43 -0.06 16.22
N SER A 66 7.47 0.44 16.90
CA SER A 66 7.30 1.48 17.93
C SER A 66 6.83 2.83 17.39
N GLN A 67 6.98 3.07 16.09
CA GLN A 67 6.54 4.30 15.44
C GLN A 67 5.03 4.27 15.14
N PHE A 68 4.43 3.08 15.06
CA PHE A 68 2.99 2.98 14.90
C PHE A 68 2.27 3.33 16.22
N CYS A 69 1.14 3.99 16.11
CA CYS A 69 0.32 4.29 17.28
C CYS A 69 -0.09 2.98 17.98
N SER A 70 0.06 2.92 19.29
CA SER A 70 -0.29 1.73 20.08
C SER A 70 -1.78 1.35 20.04
N CYS A 71 -2.63 2.23 19.51
CA CYS A 71 -4.06 1.97 19.31
C CYS A 71 -4.40 1.40 17.94
N ILE A 72 -3.44 1.29 17.01
CA ILE A 72 -3.67 0.68 15.71
C ILE A 72 -3.76 -0.86 15.87
N PRO A 73 -4.85 -1.49 15.40
CA PRO A 73 -4.97 -2.94 15.47
C PRO A 73 -3.91 -3.63 14.61
N VAL A 74 -3.38 -4.74 15.11
CA VAL A 74 -2.31 -5.50 14.46
C VAL A 74 -2.75 -6.94 14.24
N LEU A 75 -2.66 -7.42 13.00
CA LEU A 75 -2.85 -8.81 12.61
C LEU A 75 -1.51 -9.44 12.25
N ASN A 76 -1.22 -10.61 12.83
CA ASN A 76 -0.05 -11.41 12.46
C ASN A 76 -0.49 -12.56 11.54
N ILE A 77 0.17 -12.68 10.40
CA ILE A 77 -0.02 -13.77 9.44
C ILE A 77 1.30 -14.48 9.30
N ALA A 78 1.34 -15.77 9.63
CA ALA A 78 2.57 -16.54 9.60
C ALA A 78 3.12 -16.70 8.16
N LYS A 79 4.41 -17.00 8.07
CA LYS A 79 5.07 -17.22 6.79
C LYS A 79 4.39 -18.37 6.02
N GLY A 80 4.05 -18.11 4.76
CA GLY A 80 3.40 -19.08 3.88
C GLY A 80 1.87 -19.17 4.05
N GLU A 81 1.30 -18.57 5.08
CA GLU A 81 -0.16 -18.49 5.21
C GLU A 81 -0.77 -17.59 4.14
N GLN A 82 -1.93 -18.02 3.65
CA GLN A 82 -2.70 -17.31 2.62
C GLN A 82 -4.16 -17.17 3.07
N PRO A 83 -4.44 -16.28 4.05
CA PRO A 83 -5.80 -16.10 4.52
C PRO A 83 -6.71 -15.70 3.36
N THR A 84 -7.89 -16.28 3.30
CA THR A 84 -8.91 -15.93 2.30
C THR A 84 -9.46 -14.52 2.54
N VAL A 85 -10.21 -13.98 1.59
CA VAL A 85 -10.90 -12.68 1.75
C VAL A 85 -11.84 -12.73 2.96
N GLU A 86 -12.56 -13.84 3.14
CA GLU A 86 -13.50 -14.03 4.27
C GLU A 86 -12.79 -14.08 5.64
N GLU A 87 -11.58 -14.63 5.70
CA GLU A 87 -10.78 -14.65 6.94
C GLU A 87 -10.18 -13.28 7.27
N LEU A 88 -9.90 -12.45 6.27
CA LEU A 88 -9.42 -11.08 6.46
C LEU A 88 -10.53 -10.09 6.78
N ARG A 89 -11.76 -10.38 6.35
CA ARG A 89 -12.92 -9.49 6.49
C ARG A 89 -13.14 -8.99 7.93
N PRO A 90 -13.16 -9.82 8.98
CA PRO A 90 -13.36 -9.33 10.35
C PRO A 90 -12.27 -8.36 10.82
N PHE A 91 -11.02 -8.58 10.41
CA PHE A 91 -9.95 -7.66 10.75
C PHE A 91 -10.10 -6.34 9.99
N VAL A 92 -10.30 -6.39 8.68
CA VAL A 92 -10.37 -5.20 7.82
C VAL A 92 -11.60 -4.35 8.11
N LEU A 93 -12.78 -4.97 8.22
CA LEU A 93 -14.04 -4.25 8.32
C LEU A 93 -14.49 -4.02 9.76
N ASP A 94 -14.41 -5.04 10.63
CA ASP A 94 -14.97 -4.94 11.97
C ASP A 94 -13.95 -4.38 12.97
N THR A 95 -12.67 -4.70 12.81
CA THR A 95 -11.62 -4.23 13.73
C THR A 95 -11.00 -2.91 13.27
N CYS A 96 -10.62 -2.79 12.00
CA CYS A 96 -10.03 -1.57 11.44
C CYS A 96 -11.07 -0.54 11.00
N HIS A 97 -12.35 -0.90 10.92
CA HIS A 97 -13.45 -0.04 10.48
C HIS A 97 -13.19 0.65 9.14
N SER A 98 -12.67 -0.11 8.16
CA SER A 98 -12.40 0.42 6.83
C SER A 98 -13.65 1.02 6.19
N ALA A 99 -13.50 2.20 5.61
CA ALA A 99 -14.59 2.90 4.91
C ALA A 99 -14.97 2.24 3.57
N GLN A 100 -14.21 1.23 3.11
CA GLN A 100 -14.42 0.55 1.83
C GLN A 100 -14.54 1.53 0.63
N ASP A 101 -13.72 2.56 0.65
CA ASP A 101 -13.73 3.64 -0.35
C ASP A 101 -12.68 3.45 -1.45
N TRP A 102 -11.88 2.38 -1.38
CA TRP A 102 -10.90 2.07 -2.39
C TRP A 102 -11.52 1.28 -3.54
N THR A 103 -11.56 1.90 -4.69
CA THR A 103 -11.85 1.24 -5.96
C THR A 103 -10.79 1.66 -6.98
N PRO A 104 -10.54 0.88 -8.05
CA PRO A 104 -9.63 1.29 -9.12
C PRO A 104 -9.98 2.66 -9.70
N ALA A 105 -11.26 3.00 -9.80
CA ALA A 105 -11.72 4.29 -10.29
C ALA A 105 -11.35 5.42 -9.33
N ASN A 106 -11.68 5.28 -8.04
CA ASN A 106 -11.34 6.27 -7.01
C ASN A 106 -9.82 6.44 -6.86
N PHE A 107 -9.07 5.33 -6.95
CA PHE A 107 -7.62 5.38 -6.95
C PHE A 107 -7.07 6.22 -8.12
N VAL A 108 -7.58 6.00 -9.33
CA VAL A 108 -7.17 6.79 -10.51
C VAL A 108 -7.48 8.27 -10.30
N GLU A 109 -8.68 8.62 -9.84
CA GLU A 109 -9.09 10.01 -9.63
C GLU A 109 -8.24 10.70 -8.57
N THR A 110 -8.05 10.04 -7.43
CA THR A 110 -7.22 10.57 -6.33
C THR A 110 -5.76 10.73 -6.76
N THR A 111 -5.18 9.72 -7.41
CA THR A 111 -3.80 9.76 -7.90
C THR A 111 -3.60 10.86 -8.94
N VAL A 112 -4.54 11.02 -9.87
CA VAL A 112 -4.48 12.09 -10.88
C VAL A 112 -4.53 13.47 -10.22
N ALA A 113 -5.36 13.66 -9.20
CA ALA A 113 -5.42 14.93 -8.46
C ALA A 113 -4.12 15.22 -7.72
N GLN A 114 -3.57 14.24 -7.01
CA GLN A 114 -2.28 14.36 -6.33
C GLN A 114 -1.12 14.67 -7.29
N LEU A 115 -1.05 13.97 -8.42
CA LEU A 115 -0.03 14.22 -9.44
C LEU A 115 -0.12 15.63 -10.02
N ARG A 116 -1.34 16.15 -10.24
CA ARG A 116 -1.51 17.54 -10.69
C ARG A 116 -0.99 18.55 -9.69
N GLU A 117 -1.29 18.34 -8.42
CA GLU A 117 -0.85 19.23 -7.34
C GLU A 117 0.67 19.18 -7.19
N GLN A 118 1.25 17.98 -7.18
CA GLN A 118 2.69 17.78 -6.99
C GLN A 118 3.53 18.30 -8.16
N ILE A 119 3.08 18.08 -9.39
CA ILE A 119 3.81 18.46 -10.59
C ILE A 119 3.57 19.92 -10.96
N GLY A 120 2.37 20.43 -10.72
CA GLY A 120 2.02 21.80 -11.05
C GLY A 120 2.24 22.13 -12.52
N THR A 121 3.15 23.06 -12.82
CA THR A 121 3.51 23.50 -14.17
C THR A 121 4.76 22.85 -14.73
N ASP A 122 5.41 21.95 -13.98
CA ASP A 122 6.66 21.31 -14.39
C ASP A 122 6.46 20.28 -15.50
N ARG A 123 7.52 19.99 -16.22
CA ARG A 123 7.55 18.94 -17.25
C ARG A 123 8.11 17.66 -16.67
N VAL A 124 7.51 16.54 -17.07
CA VAL A 124 7.91 15.20 -16.62
C VAL A 124 8.44 14.42 -17.80
N ILE A 125 9.57 13.74 -17.60
CA ILE A 125 10.12 12.77 -18.55
C ILE A 125 9.87 11.37 -17.99
N LEU A 126 9.24 10.51 -18.78
CA LEU A 126 8.98 9.11 -18.45
C LEU A 126 9.69 8.20 -19.44
N ALA A 127 10.58 7.34 -18.93
CA ALA A 127 11.15 6.26 -19.72
C ALA A 127 10.15 5.10 -19.81
N LEU A 128 9.69 4.80 -21.03
CA LEU A 128 8.72 3.73 -21.28
C LEU A 128 9.45 2.43 -21.61
N SER A 129 9.42 1.46 -20.68
CA SER A 129 10.01 0.13 -20.90
C SER A 129 9.14 -0.79 -21.78
N GLY A 130 7.90 -0.38 -22.11
CA GLY A 130 6.91 -1.22 -22.79
C GLY A 130 6.21 -2.24 -21.87
N GLY A 131 6.53 -2.26 -20.59
CA GLY A 131 5.86 -3.10 -19.58
C GLY A 131 4.53 -2.53 -19.11
N VAL A 132 3.73 -3.34 -18.42
CA VAL A 132 2.42 -2.95 -17.88
C VAL A 132 2.55 -1.78 -16.91
N ASP A 133 3.51 -1.82 -16.00
CA ASP A 133 3.68 -0.81 -14.97
C ASP A 133 3.98 0.57 -15.55
N SER A 134 4.94 0.64 -16.48
CA SER A 134 5.29 1.90 -17.17
C SER A 134 4.12 2.45 -18.00
N SER A 135 3.30 1.56 -18.59
CA SER A 135 2.10 1.95 -19.32
C SER A 135 1.01 2.52 -18.42
N VAL A 136 0.81 1.95 -17.23
CA VAL A 136 -0.12 2.47 -16.22
C VAL A 136 0.35 3.84 -15.74
N VAL A 137 1.63 4.00 -15.42
CA VAL A 137 2.21 5.29 -15.02
C VAL A 137 2.02 6.34 -16.12
N ALA A 138 2.28 5.99 -17.39
CA ALA A 138 2.06 6.88 -18.52
C ALA A 138 0.59 7.31 -18.62
N ALA A 139 -0.36 6.38 -18.49
CA ALA A 139 -1.78 6.68 -18.56
C ALA A 139 -2.23 7.64 -17.44
N LEU A 140 -1.76 7.44 -16.21
CA LEU A 140 -2.03 8.33 -15.08
C LEU A 140 -1.44 9.74 -15.31
N LEU A 141 -0.18 9.82 -15.74
CA LEU A 141 0.47 11.08 -16.03
C LEU A 141 -0.17 11.83 -17.20
N ILE A 142 -0.54 11.14 -18.30
CA ILE A 142 -1.27 11.77 -19.40
C ILE A 142 -2.59 12.38 -18.89
N LYS A 143 -3.31 11.66 -18.05
CA LYS A 143 -4.58 12.13 -17.48
C LYS A 143 -4.38 13.29 -16.51
N ALA A 144 -3.26 13.31 -15.79
CA ALA A 144 -2.92 14.37 -14.83
C ALA A 144 -2.42 15.64 -15.50
N ILE A 145 -1.41 15.56 -16.36
CA ILE A 145 -0.62 16.70 -16.85
C ILE A 145 -0.56 16.82 -18.38
N GLY A 146 -1.09 15.88 -19.12
CA GLY A 146 -1.24 15.95 -20.58
C GLY A 146 0.07 16.28 -21.31
N LYS A 147 0.12 17.45 -21.94
CA LYS A 147 1.25 17.90 -22.77
C LYS A 147 2.56 18.20 -21.98
N GLN A 148 2.53 18.23 -20.67
CA GLN A 148 3.73 18.38 -19.84
C GLN A 148 4.54 17.06 -19.77
N LEU A 149 3.91 15.92 -20.15
CA LEU A 149 4.59 14.62 -20.21
C LEU A 149 5.36 14.45 -21.51
N VAL A 150 6.60 14.01 -21.39
CA VAL A 150 7.48 13.57 -22.49
C VAL A 150 7.84 12.10 -22.24
N CYS A 151 7.48 11.22 -23.17
CA CYS A 151 7.84 9.81 -23.10
C CYS A 151 9.08 9.55 -23.99
N VAL A 152 10.02 8.75 -23.48
CA VAL A 152 11.24 8.33 -24.17
C VAL A 152 11.44 6.83 -24.06
#